data_a4c1aaaff5e7a4bcf3d82e79e8211a85
#
_entry.id   a4c1aaaff5e7a4bcf3d82e79e8211a85
#
_cell.length_a   1.000
_cell.length_b   1.000
_cell.length_c   1.000
_cell.angle_alpha   90.00
_cell.angle_beta   90.00
_cell.angle_gamma   90.00
#
_symmetry.space_group_name_H-M   'P 1'
#
loop_
_entity.id
_entity.type
_entity.pdbx_description
1 polymer ?
#
loop_
_entity_poly.entity_id
_entity_poly.type
_entity_poly.pdbx_seq_one_letter_code
_entity_poly.pdbx_strand_id
1 'polypeptide(L)'
;MSEQIEQQNNKVQTTAEETTAAAEQVAGFQVVNEGFTTREAIEEAKRCLHCKVPQCKKGCPIGNDIPDFVHELSMGNMGAAMSIINAKSNLPAICGRVCPHEKQCQGNCVLGKKGKPVQIGKLEQFVADFDTKMNLSREKLPQKTRGRVAVIGSGPAGLTVAGDLARQGFNVTIFEGQAEPGGVLMYGIPEFRLPKTRVVAKEIENVKSLGVKIETNVVVGKSITIDELLNEEGFDAVFIGSGAGLPKFMGIPGEQANGVFSANEYLTRSNLMKAFNEDSNTPIMRGKKVAVVGGGNVAMDAARTALRLGSEVHIVYRRSEEELPAR
;
A
#
# COMPACT_ATOMS: atom_id res chain seq x y z
N MET A 1 -3.56 -52.12 1.24
CA MET A 1 -4.54 -51.24 0.51
C MET A 1 -5.47 -50.48 1.44
N SER A 2 -5.92 -51.05 2.54
CA SER A 2 -6.77 -50.33 3.54
C SER A 2 -6.04 -49.24 4.32
N GLU A 3 -4.79 -49.46 4.77
CA GLU A 3 -4.01 -48.48 5.53
C GLU A 3 -3.59 -47.23 4.71
N GLN A 4 -3.38 -47.38 3.42
CA GLN A 4 -3.08 -46.22 2.53
C GLN A 4 -4.31 -45.35 2.28
N ILE A 5 -5.50 -45.93 2.25
CA ILE A 5 -6.76 -45.18 2.10
C ILE A 5 -7.11 -44.45 3.42
N GLU A 6 -6.83 -45.05 4.56
CA GLU A 6 -7.02 -44.42 5.87
C GLU A 6 -6.05 -43.25 6.13
N GLN A 7 -4.78 -43.38 5.70
CA GLN A 7 -3.79 -42.29 5.77
C GLN A 7 -4.12 -41.14 4.78
N GLN A 8 -4.68 -41.45 3.60
CA GLN A 8 -5.17 -40.41 2.70
C GLN A 8 -6.41 -39.70 3.22
N ASN A 9 -7.36 -40.45 3.80
CA ASN A 9 -8.55 -39.82 4.40
C ASN A 9 -8.22 -39.00 5.63
N ASN A 10 -7.28 -39.39 6.48
CA ASN A 10 -6.81 -38.55 7.60
C ASN A 10 -6.09 -37.29 7.13
N LYS A 11 -5.28 -37.36 6.06
CA LYS A 11 -4.66 -36.14 5.47
C LYS A 11 -5.67 -35.19 4.87
N VAL A 12 -6.74 -35.71 4.26
CA VAL A 12 -7.81 -34.88 3.68
C VAL A 12 -8.70 -34.27 4.79
N GLN A 13 -8.93 -34.96 5.89
CA GLN A 13 -9.65 -34.41 7.04
C GLN A 13 -8.86 -33.33 7.77
N THR A 14 -7.55 -33.52 8.00
CA THR A 14 -6.70 -32.51 8.66
C THR A 14 -6.59 -31.24 7.81
N THR A 15 -6.50 -31.36 6.48
CA THR A 15 -6.49 -30.19 5.59
C THR A 15 -7.86 -29.50 5.51
N ALA A 16 -8.96 -30.21 5.70
CA ALA A 16 -10.30 -29.63 5.71
C ALA A 16 -10.62 -28.89 7.02
N GLU A 17 -10.14 -29.40 8.17
CA GLU A 17 -10.29 -28.75 9.48
C GLU A 17 -9.36 -27.52 9.61
N GLU A 18 -8.11 -27.58 9.09
CA GLU A 18 -7.23 -26.45 9.01
C GLU A 18 -7.76 -25.37 8.05
N THR A 19 -8.42 -25.74 6.96
CA THR A 19 -9.05 -24.80 6.01
C THR A 19 -10.30 -24.15 6.60
N THR A 20 -11.08 -24.84 7.41
CA THR A 20 -12.25 -24.27 8.09
C THR A 20 -11.86 -23.33 9.23
N ALA A 21 -10.85 -23.66 10.04
CA ALA A 21 -10.32 -22.76 11.06
C ALA A 21 -9.64 -21.50 10.47
N ALA A 22 -8.94 -21.66 9.34
CA ALA A 22 -8.38 -20.55 8.59
C ALA A 22 -9.47 -19.68 7.93
N ALA A 23 -10.59 -20.27 7.49
CA ALA A 23 -11.73 -19.57 6.92
C ALA A 23 -12.50 -18.76 7.98
N GLU A 24 -12.64 -19.24 9.19
CA GLU A 24 -13.24 -18.49 10.31
C GLU A 24 -12.40 -17.30 10.75
N GLN A 25 -11.05 -17.40 10.69
CA GLN A 25 -10.14 -16.26 10.94
C GLN A 25 -10.12 -15.22 9.80
N VAL A 26 -10.63 -15.56 8.62
CA VAL A 26 -10.62 -14.72 7.41
C VAL A 26 -11.95 -13.94 7.22
N ALA A 27 -12.96 -14.17 8.06
CA ALA A 27 -14.26 -13.51 7.95
C ALA A 27 -14.14 -11.99 8.14
N GLY A 28 -14.55 -11.23 7.09
CA GLY A 28 -14.65 -9.77 7.11
C GLY A 28 -13.47 -9.01 6.52
N PHE A 29 -13.69 -7.72 6.29
CA PHE A 29 -12.71 -6.78 5.74
C PHE A 29 -11.95 -5.99 6.83
N GLN A 30 -11.85 -6.55 8.03
CA GLN A 30 -11.09 -5.95 9.12
C GLN A 30 -9.59 -5.96 8.83
N VAL A 31 -8.89 -4.98 9.41
CA VAL A 31 -7.43 -4.82 9.23
C VAL A 31 -6.70 -6.01 9.83
N VAL A 32 -5.87 -6.67 9.02
CA VAL A 32 -5.13 -7.88 9.44
C VAL A 32 -3.93 -7.55 10.32
N ASN A 33 -3.33 -6.35 10.16
CA ASN A 33 -2.15 -5.92 10.90
C ASN A 33 -2.42 -4.64 11.68
N GLU A 34 -2.73 -4.76 12.95
CA GLU A 34 -3.03 -3.62 13.83
C GLU A 34 -1.80 -2.82 14.27
N GLY A 35 -0.60 -3.32 14.01
CA GLY A 35 0.65 -2.66 14.41
C GLY A 35 1.10 -3.03 15.83
N PHE A 36 1.97 -2.21 16.40
CA PHE A 36 2.48 -2.35 17.76
C PHE A 36 1.72 -1.47 18.75
N THR A 37 1.63 -1.92 19.98
CA THR A 37 1.40 -1.03 21.13
C THR A 37 2.65 -0.20 21.40
N THR A 38 2.52 0.89 22.16
CA THR A 38 3.66 1.75 22.53
C THR A 38 4.79 0.96 23.21
N ARG A 39 4.43 0.04 24.10
CA ARG A 39 5.40 -0.80 24.81
C ARG A 39 6.14 -1.72 23.84
N GLU A 40 5.42 -2.43 22.98
CA GLU A 40 6.00 -3.33 21.98
C GLU A 40 6.90 -2.59 21.00
N ALA A 41 6.49 -1.40 20.56
CA ALA A 41 7.30 -0.58 19.65
C ALA A 41 8.63 -0.17 20.29
N ILE A 42 8.62 0.29 21.54
CA ILE A 42 9.84 0.66 22.27
C ILE A 42 10.75 -0.55 22.49
N GLU A 43 10.18 -1.70 22.90
CA GLU A 43 10.96 -2.92 23.11
C GLU A 43 11.56 -3.45 21.80
N GLU A 44 10.80 -3.42 20.70
CA GLU A 44 11.35 -3.81 19.39
C GLU A 44 12.42 -2.83 18.91
N ALA A 45 12.25 -1.52 19.12
CA ALA A 45 13.20 -0.49 18.76
C ALA A 45 14.55 -0.65 19.51
N LYS A 46 14.53 -1.05 20.78
CA LYS A 46 15.73 -1.31 21.59
C LYS A 46 16.59 -2.46 21.05
N ARG A 47 16.05 -3.32 20.20
CA ARG A 47 16.82 -4.38 19.54
C ARG A 47 17.79 -3.86 18.48
N CYS A 48 17.60 -2.62 18.01
CA CYS A 48 18.42 -2.02 16.97
C CYS A 48 19.85 -1.81 17.46
N LEU A 49 20.85 -2.27 16.68
CA LEU A 49 22.26 -2.15 17.01
C LEU A 49 22.85 -0.79 16.66
N HIS A 50 22.10 0.13 16.10
CA HIS A 50 22.56 1.45 15.64
C HIS A 50 23.86 1.39 14.84
N CYS A 51 23.86 0.58 13.78
CA CYS A 51 25.05 0.22 13.00
C CYS A 51 25.73 1.45 12.37
N LYS A 52 27.06 1.56 12.46
CA LYS A 52 27.85 2.63 11.77
C LYS A 52 27.65 2.62 10.25
N VAL A 53 27.47 1.43 9.65
CA VAL A 53 27.18 1.25 8.22
C VAL A 53 25.86 0.50 8.09
N PRO A 54 24.72 1.22 8.17
CA PRO A 54 23.40 0.59 8.26
C PRO A 54 22.96 -0.01 6.92
N GLN A 55 22.96 -1.34 6.84
CA GLN A 55 22.50 -2.04 5.63
C GLN A 55 21.00 -1.88 5.40
N CYS A 56 20.20 -1.71 6.46
CA CYS A 56 18.77 -1.41 6.36
C CYS A 56 18.51 -0.09 5.61
N LYS A 57 19.30 0.97 5.85
CA LYS A 57 19.22 2.24 5.11
C LYS A 57 19.56 2.03 3.64
N LYS A 58 20.61 1.24 3.34
CA LYS A 58 20.99 0.92 1.94
C LYS A 58 19.92 0.10 1.23
N GLY A 59 19.22 -0.77 1.95
CA GLY A 59 18.10 -1.55 1.41
C GLY A 59 16.79 -0.77 1.27
N CYS A 60 16.70 0.44 1.81
CA CYS A 60 15.54 1.31 1.62
C CYS A 60 15.67 2.11 0.32
N PRO A 61 14.71 2.02 -0.63
CA PRO A 61 14.82 2.73 -1.90
C PRO A 61 14.93 4.26 -1.78
N ILE A 62 14.32 4.84 -0.74
CA ILE A 62 14.38 6.28 -0.47
C ILE A 62 15.51 6.67 0.50
N GLY A 63 16.29 5.68 0.99
CA GLY A 63 17.40 5.93 1.91
C GLY A 63 16.98 6.52 3.26
N ASN A 64 15.82 6.10 3.80
CA ASN A 64 15.32 6.57 5.08
C ASN A 64 16.35 6.35 6.20
N ASP A 65 16.49 7.29 7.10
CA ASP A 65 17.44 7.27 8.20
C ASP A 65 16.96 6.35 9.35
N ILE A 66 16.88 5.05 9.01
CA ILE A 66 16.27 4.00 9.84
C ILE A 66 16.93 3.88 11.22
N PRO A 67 18.26 3.80 11.39
CA PRO A 67 18.86 3.71 12.72
C PRO A 67 18.48 4.89 13.60
N ASP A 68 18.40 6.09 13.03
CA ASP A 68 18.19 7.31 13.78
C ASP A 68 16.74 7.41 14.26
N PHE A 69 15.74 7.17 13.39
CA PHE A 69 14.36 7.17 13.85
C PHE A 69 14.07 6.03 14.84
N VAL A 70 14.67 4.85 14.66
CA VAL A 70 14.52 3.73 15.60
C VAL A 70 15.16 4.06 16.95
N HIS A 71 16.29 4.75 16.95
CA HIS A 71 16.93 5.21 18.19
C HIS A 71 16.03 6.18 18.96
N GLU A 72 15.52 7.23 18.31
CA GLU A 72 14.60 8.18 18.93
C GLU A 72 13.35 7.49 19.48
N LEU A 73 12.79 6.55 18.73
CA LEU A 73 11.68 5.73 19.19
C LEU A 73 12.03 4.90 20.43
N SER A 74 13.23 4.31 20.48
CA SER A 74 13.69 3.53 21.64
C SER A 74 13.80 4.35 22.92
N MET A 75 14.04 5.66 22.78
CA MET A 75 14.08 6.63 23.87
C MET A 75 12.71 7.24 24.19
N GLY A 76 11.67 6.89 23.44
CA GLY A 76 10.32 7.44 23.61
C GLY A 76 10.09 8.79 22.91
N ASN A 77 11.01 9.26 22.08
CA ASN A 77 10.94 10.55 21.37
C ASN A 77 10.16 10.42 20.05
N MET A 78 8.85 10.20 20.12
CA MET A 78 8.00 9.94 18.95
C MET A 78 8.04 11.07 17.91
N GLY A 79 8.02 12.33 18.35
CA GLY A 79 8.07 13.49 17.44
C GLY A 79 9.41 13.62 16.71
N ALA A 80 10.53 13.34 17.39
CA ALA A 80 11.84 13.32 16.73
C ALA A 80 11.95 12.17 15.73
N ALA A 81 11.47 10.97 16.08
CA ALA A 81 11.42 9.83 15.17
C ALA A 81 10.61 10.17 13.90
N MET A 82 9.43 10.80 14.05
CA MET A 82 8.60 11.21 12.92
C MET A 82 9.28 12.27 12.05
N SER A 83 9.94 13.26 12.66
CA SER A 83 10.68 14.29 11.92
C SER A 83 11.79 13.69 11.04
N ILE A 84 12.49 12.68 11.53
CA ILE A 84 13.52 11.95 10.78
C ILE A 84 12.88 11.20 9.60
N ILE A 85 11.75 10.53 9.81
CA ILE A 85 11.03 9.82 8.75
C ILE A 85 10.56 10.81 7.67
N ASN A 86 9.92 11.93 8.08
CA ASN A 86 9.37 12.94 7.17
C ASN A 86 10.42 13.64 6.31
N ALA A 87 11.68 13.64 6.74
CA ALA A 87 12.77 14.18 5.92
C ALA A 87 13.01 13.40 4.61
N LYS A 88 12.49 12.17 4.50
CA LYS A 88 12.67 11.29 3.34
C LYS A 88 11.38 10.67 2.81
N SER A 89 10.34 10.57 3.60
CA SER A 89 9.08 9.91 3.25
C SER A 89 7.89 10.85 3.39
N ASN A 90 7.10 10.95 2.32
CA ASN A 90 5.83 11.68 2.33
C ASN A 90 4.63 10.79 2.72
N LEU A 91 4.81 9.47 2.75
CA LEU A 91 3.74 8.49 2.95
C LEU A 91 4.15 7.41 3.97
N PRO A 92 4.61 7.79 5.17
CA PRO A 92 5.19 6.85 6.13
C PRO A 92 4.18 5.82 6.64
N ALA A 93 2.94 6.19 6.89
CA ALA A 93 1.91 5.25 7.34
C ALA A 93 1.58 4.19 6.28
N ILE A 94 1.71 4.54 4.99
CA ILE A 94 1.56 3.63 3.86
C ILE A 94 2.81 2.76 3.72
N CYS A 95 4.00 3.36 3.73
CA CYS A 95 5.27 2.62 3.65
C CYS A 95 5.38 1.56 4.73
N GLY A 96 5.07 1.88 5.98
CA GLY A 96 5.09 0.95 7.11
C GLY A 96 4.16 -0.26 6.95
N ARG A 97 3.12 -0.16 6.09
CA ARG A 97 2.14 -1.23 5.86
C ARG A 97 2.38 -2.05 4.60
N VAL A 98 2.80 -1.42 3.50
CA VAL A 98 2.75 -2.06 2.17
C VAL A 98 4.09 -2.21 1.47
N CYS A 99 5.17 -1.59 1.94
CA CYS A 99 6.51 -1.86 1.43
C CYS A 99 6.89 -3.34 1.59
N PRO A 100 7.61 -3.95 0.66
CA PRO A 100 8.15 -5.30 0.80
C PRO A 100 9.40 -5.30 1.70
N HIS A 101 9.20 -5.03 2.99
CA HIS A 101 10.26 -4.80 3.98
C HIS A 101 11.27 -5.95 4.05
N GLU A 102 10.80 -7.20 3.87
CA GLU A 102 11.61 -8.42 3.85
C GLU A 102 12.59 -8.48 2.65
N LYS A 103 12.30 -7.76 1.57
CA LYS A 103 13.17 -7.60 0.39
C LYS A 103 13.95 -6.28 0.38
N GLN A 104 13.61 -5.37 1.29
CA GLN A 104 14.17 -4.03 1.40
C GLN A 104 14.89 -3.82 2.74
N CYS A 105 14.45 -2.83 3.52
CA CYS A 105 15.12 -2.43 4.77
C CYS A 105 15.25 -3.56 5.78
N GLN A 106 14.19 -4.28 6.06
CA GLN A 106 14.16 -5.35 7.06
C GLN A 106 14.97 -6.57 6.62
N GLY A 107 14.88 -6.98 5.35
CA GLY A 107 15.70 -8.06 4.78
C GLY A 107 17.21 -7.77 4.81
N ASN A 108 17.60 -6.48 4.85
CA ASN A 108 18.98 -6.06 4.97
C ASN A 108 19.42 -5.81 6.42
N CYS A 109 18.57 -6.05 7.42
CA CYS A 109 18.94 -5.91 8.82
C CYS A 109 19.97 -6.97 9.23
N VAL A 110 21.10 -6.54 9.82
CA VAL A 110 22.18 -7.45 10.20
C VAL A 110 21.76 -8.51 11.23
N LEU A 111 20.78 -8.22 12.07
CA LEU A 111 20.22 -9.18 13.02
C LEU A 111 19.52 -10.34 12.32
N GLY A 112 19.00 -10.14 11.12
CA GLY A 112 18.39 -11.19 10.32
C GLY A 112 19.35 -12.31 9.89
N LYS A 113 20.67 -12.07 9.92
CA LYS A 113 21.68 -13.09 9.60
C LYS A 113 21.81 -14.19 10.67
N LYS A 114 21.44 -13.89 11.92
CA LYS A 114 21.59 -14.81 13.06
C LYS A 114 20.29 -15.01 13.84
N GLY A 115 19.19 -14.42 13.38
CA GLY A 115 17.92 -14.49 14.08
C GLY A 115 16.86 -13.65 13.38
N LYS A 116 15.96 -13.03 14.16
CA LYS A 116 14.89 -12.20 13.62
C LYS A 116 15.37 -10.76 13.40
N PRO A 117 15.22 -10.20 12.18
CA PRO A 117 15.51 -8.78 11.93
C PRO A 117 14.62 -7.87 12.77
N VAL A 118 15.01 -6.61 12.95
CA VAL A 118 14.15 -5.58 13.53
C VAL A 118 12.94 -5.38 12.59
N GLN A 119 11.73 -5.33 13.13
CA GLN A 119 10.50 -5.16 12.37
C GLN A 119 10.29 -3.69 11.96
N ILE A 120 11.18 -3.19 11.10
CA ILE A 120 11.30 -1.78 10.72
C ILE A 120 9.98 -1.22 10.19
N GLY A 121 9.28 -1.98 9.32
CA GLY A 121 8.00 -1.55 8.80
C GLY A 121 6.94 -1.34 9.88
N LYS A 122 6.84 -2.22 10.87
CA LYS A 122 5.91 -2.04 11.99
C LYS A 122 6.29 -0.87 12.89
N LEU A 123 7.59 -0.58 13.05
CA LEU A 123 8.04 0.60 13.78
C LEU A 123 7.70 1.89 13.05
N GLU A 124 7.92 1.94 11.72
CA GLU A 124 7.53 3.08 10.88
C GLU A 124 6.01 3.29 10.91
N GLN A 125 5.23 2.21 10.77
CA GLN A 125 3.77 2.23 10.93
C GLN A 125 3.36 2.82 12.27
N PHE A 126 3.95 2.35 13.37
CA PHE A 126 3.63 2.81 14.72
C PHE A 126 3.89 4.29 14.89
N VAL A 127 5.08 4.78 14.46
CA VAL A 127 5.44 6.21 14.57
C VAL A 127 4.46 7.08 13.77
N ALA A 128 4.13 6.69 12.54
CA ALA A 128 3.21 7.44 11.69
C ALA A 128 1.77 7.44 12.25
N ASP A 129 1.27 6.31 12.75
CA ASP A 129 -0.05 6.22 13.37
C ASP A 129 -0.12 7.04 14.67
N PHE A 130 0.93 7.02 15.46
CA PHE A 130 1.03 7.80 16.70
C PHE A 130 1.02 9.30 16.41
N ASP A 131 1.82 9.75 15.43
CA ASP A 131 1.87 11.15 15.00
C ASP A 131 0.50 11.64 14.50
N THR A 132 -0.16 10.84 13.66
CA THR A 132 -1.51 11.13 13.16
C THR A 132 -2.53 11.26 14.30
N LYS A 133 -2.46 10.37 15.29
CA LYS A 133 -3.37 10.38 16.44
C LYS A 133 -3.15 11.59 17.37
N MET A 134 -1.89 11.95 17.57
CA MET A 134 -1.50 13.02 18.50
C MET A 134 -1.35 14.38 17.84
N ASN A 135 -1.35 14.43 16.47
CA ASN A 135 -1.18 15.64 15.66
C ASN A 135 0.09 16.43 16.05
N LEU A 136 1.23 15.72 16.17
CA LEU A 136 2.49 16.28 16.65
C LEU A 136 3.26 17.03 15.58
N SER A 137 3.25 16.53 14.35
CA SER A 137 4.03 17.09 13.24
C SER A 137 3.31 18.29 12.63
N ARG A 138 3.89 19.48 12.80
CA ARG A 138 3.48 20.69 12.08
C ARG A 138 4.69 21.29 11.38
N GLU A 139 4.75 21.10 10.07
CA GLU A 139 5.80 21.71 9.27
C GLU A 139 5.52 23.19 9.02
N LYS A 140 6.56 24.04 9.17
CA LYS A 140 6.49 25.41 8.68
C LYS A 140 6.64 25.38 7.17
N LEU A 141 5.59 25.79 6.47
CA LEU A 141 5.61 25.84 5.02
C LEU A 141 6.47 27.01 4.53
N PRO A 142 7.33 26.80 3.51
CA PRO A 142 8.03 27.88 2.85
C PRO A 142 7.05 28.73 2.03
N GLN A 143 7.42 29.97 1.74
CA GLN A 143 6.68 30.78 0.79
C GLN A 143 6.70 30.12 -0.60
N LYS A 144 5.56 30.13 -1.28
CA LYS A 144 5.38 29.52 -2.61
C LYS A 144 5.82 30.50 -3.71
N THR A 145 7.13 30.63 -3.93
CA THR A 145 7.72 31.63 -4.85
C THR A 145 8.51 31.01 -6.01
N ARG A 146 8.64 29.69 -6.08
CA ARG A 146 9.54 29.04 -7.05
C ARG A 146 8.87 28.65 -8.38
N GLY A 147 7.58 28.88 -8.53
CA GLY A 147 6.84 28.56 -9.74
C GLY A 147 5.69 27.58 -9.49
N ARG A 148 5.02 27.17 -10.59
CA ARG A 148 3.83 26.33 -10.59
C ARG A 148 4.11 24.99 -11.27
N VAL A 149 3.78 23.89 -10.64
CA VAL A 149 3.99 22.54 -11.19
C VAL A 149 2.67 21.79 -11.23
N ALA A 150 2.32 21.26 -12.39
CA ALA A 150 1.22 20.33 -12.56
C ALA A 150 1.72 18.87 -12.36
N VAL A 151 1.00 18.10 -11.57
CA VAL A 151 1.27 16.69 -11.34
C VAL A 151 0.09 15.87 -11.87
N ILE A 152 0.32 14.98 -12.82
CA ILE A 152 -0.72 14.14 -13.42
C ILE A 152 -0.78 12.81 -12.68
N GLY A 153 -1.88 12.58 -11.96
CA GLY A 153 -2.13 11.39 -11.14
C GLY A 153 -1.77 11.57 -9.68
N SER A 154 -2.68 11.18 -8.79
CA SER A 154 -2.57 11.27 -7.34
C SER A 154 -2.13 9.96 -6.68
N GLY A 155 -1.55 9.04 -7.44
CA GLY A 155 -0.96 7.82 -6.90
C GLY A 155 0.29 8.08 -6.05
N PRO A 156 0.97 7.04 -5.53
CA PRO A 156 2.14 7.19 -4.65
C PRO A 156 3.22 8.12 -5.24
N ALA A 157 3.48 8.02 -6.54
CA ALA A 157 4.48 8.84 -7.22
C ALA A 157 4.08 10.32 -7.24
N GLY A 158 2.83 10.61 -7.65
CA GLY A 158 2.32 11.98 -7.70
C GLY A 158 2.26 12.64 -6.33
N LEU A 159 1.75 11.94 -5.31
CA LEU A 159 1.70 12.44 -3.93
C LEU A 159 3.10 12.73 -3.38
N THR A 160 4.08 11.85 -3.65
CA THR A 160 5.46 12.04 -3.20
C THR A 160 6.10 13.26 -3.85
N VAL A 161 6.03 13.36 -5.18
CA VAL A 161 6.61 14.50 -5.92
C VAL A 161 5.93 15.80 -5.52
N ALA A 162 4.60 15.80 -5.37
CA ALA A 162 3.86 16.99 -4.96
C ALA A 162 4.26 17.47 -3.56
N GLY A 163 4.41 16.56 -2.61
CA GLY A 163 4.87 16.88 -1.26
C GLY A 163 6.29 17.47 -1.25
N ASP A 164 7.23 16.83 -1.97
CA ASP A 164 8.61 17.30 -2.05
C ASP A 164 8.72 18.69 -2.70
N LEU A 165 8.03 18.89 -3.80
CA LEU A 165 8.00 20.20 -4.48
C LEU A 165 7.33 21.30 -3.63
N ALA A 166 6.27 20.94 -2.92
CA ALA A 166 5.61 21.87 -2.01
C ALA A 166 6.54 22.32 -0.87
N ARG A 167 7.32 21.39 -0.28
CA ARG A 167 8.34 21.72 0.73
C ARG A 167 9.46 22.59 0.16
N GLN A 168 9.74 22.50 -1.13
CA GLN A 168 10.72 23.33 -1.82
C GLN A 168 10.19 24.71 -2.22
N GLY A 169 8.93 25.03 -1.97
CA GLY A 169 8.34 26.34 -2.27
C GLY A 169 7.70 26.48 -3.63
N PHE A 170 7.37 25.38 -4.31
CA PHE A 170 6.57 25.39 -5.53
C PHE A 170 5.06 25.41 -5.21
N ASN A 171 4.27 26.02 -6.09
CA ASN A 171 2.82 25.87 -6.13
C ASN A 171 2.49 24.61 -6.91
N VAL A 172 1.92 23.60 -6.26
CA VAL A 172 1.67 22.31 -6.87
C VAL A 172 0.17 22.06 -6.98
N THR A 173 -0.28 21.63 -8.17
CA THR A 173 -1.64 21.12 -8.39
C THR A 173 -1.54 19.70 -8.95
N ILE A 174 -2.21 18.75 -8.30
CA ILE A 174 -2.36 17.38 -8.79
C ILE A 174 -3.68 17.31 -9.56
N PHE A 175 -3.64 16.78 -10.79
CA PHE A 175 -4.80 16.44 -11.60
C PHE A 175 -5.04 14.93 -11.55
N GLU A 176 -6.19 14.52 -11.05
CA GLU A 176 -6.57 13.12 -10.86
C GLU A 176 -7.80 12.77 -11.70
N GLY A 177 -7.70 11.69 -12.48
CA GLY A 177 -8.79 11.24 -13.34
C GLY A 177 -9.95 10.59 -12.61
N GLN A 178 -9.72 10.07 -11.40
CA GLN A 178 -10.75 9.44 -10.58
C GLN A 178 -11.46 10.46 -9.67
N ALA A 179 -12.61 10.05 -9.13
CA ALA A 179 -13.35 10.87 -8.15
C ALA A 179 -12.65 10.98 -6.79
N GLU A 180 -11.86 9.97 -6.45
CA GLU A 180 -11.10 9.90 -5.18
C GLU A 180 -9.60 9.88 -5.46
N PRO A 181 -8.81 10.72 -4.79
CA PRO A 181 -7.37 10.73 -4.94
C PRO A 181 -6.73 9.55 -4.23
N GLY A 182 -5.52 9.15 -4.68
CA GLY A 182 -4.72 8.09 -4.07
C GLY A 182 -4.30 7.00 -5.04
N GLY A 183 -4.87 6.96 -6.26
CA GLY A 183 -4.52 5.98 -7.27
C GLY A 183 -4.63 4.54 -6.75
N VAL A 184 -3.60 3.72 -7.00
CA VAL A 184 -3.56 2.31 -6.56
C VAL A 184 -3.74 2.12 -5.05
N LEU A 185 -3.42 3.11 -4.23
CA LEU A 185 -3.65 3.08 -2.78
C LEU A 185 -5.14 3.01 -2.45
N MET A 186 -5.98 3.63 -3.27
CA MET A 186 -7.44 3.62 -3.13
C MET A 186 -8.08 2.44 -3.85
N TYR A 187 -7.80 2.26 -5.15
CA TYR A 187 -8.53 1.28 -5.94
C TYR A 187 -7.92 -0.13 -5.90
N GLY A 188 -6.59 -0.28 -5.72
CA GLY A 188 -5.90 -1.55 -5.92
C GLY A 188 -5.64 -2.33 -4.64
N ILE A 189 -5.20 -1.68 -3.55
CA ILE A 189 -4.85 -2.36 -2.30
C ILE A 189 -6.11 -2.54 -1.44
N PRO A 190 -6.44 -3.76 -0.95
CA PRO A 190 -7.65 -3.97 -0.16
C PRO A 190 -7.68 -3.27 1.20
N GLU A 191 -8.89 -2.97 1.68
CA GLU A 191 -9.15 -2.32 2.97
C GLU A 191 -8.45 -3.03 4.15
N PHE A 192 -8.47 -4.36 4.17
CA PHE A 192 -7.85 -5.16 5.22
C PHE A 192 -6.32 -5.09 5.28
N ARG A 193 -5.66 -4.61 4.20
CA ARG A 193 -4.22 -4.34 4.15
C ARG A 193 -3.88 -2.86 4.33
N LEU A 194 -4.67 -1.99 3.73
CA LEU A 194 -4.45 -0.55 3.73
C LEU A 194 -5.78 0.19 3.92
N PRO A 195 -6.14 0.55 5.15
CA PRO A 195 -7.38 1.26 5.45
C PRO A 195 -7.48 2.60 4.73
N LYS A 196 -8.58 2.82 3.99
CA LYS A 196 -8.73 4.01 3.14
C LYS A 196 -8.92 5.27 3.98
N THR A 197 -9.94 5.28 4.81
CA THR A 197 -10.30 6.47 5.60
C THR A 197 -9.28 6.78 6.69
N ARG A 198 -8.80 5.74 7.38
CA ARG A 198 -7.91 5.90 8.53
C ARG A 198 -6.46 6.19 8.15
N VAL A 199 -6.00 5.69 7.00
CA VAL A 199 -4.59 5.78 6.59
C VAL A 199 -4.44 6.59 5.31
N VAL A 200 -5.00 6.12 4.17
CA VAL A 200 -4.77 6.75 2.87
C VAL A 200 -5.28 8.19 2.85
N ALA A 201 -6.50 8.42 3.31
CA ALA A 201 -7.07 9.77 3.36
C ALA A 201 -6.26 10.71 4.25
N LYS A 202 -5.72 10.22 5.37
CA LYS A 202 -4.88 11.03 6.28
C LYS A 202 -3.55 11.41 5.64
N GLU A 203 -2.89 10.49 4.95
CA GLU A 203 -1.66 10.80 4.22
C GLU A 203 -1.89 11.80 3.08
N ILE A 204 -3.03 11.70 2.38
CA ILE A 204 -3.43 12.69 1.37
C ILE A 204 -3.67 14.07 2.02
N GLU A 205 -4.36 14.12 3.16
CA GLU A 205 -4.56 15.38 3.90
C GLU A 205 -3.22 15.98 4.39
N ASN A 206 -2.26 15.14 4.79
CA ASN A 206 -0.92 15.60 5.13
C ASN A 206 -0.26 16.29 3.91
N VAL A 207 -0.35 15.69 2.72
CA VAL A 207 0.17 16.31 1.48
C VAL A 207 -0.57 17.60 1.15
N LYS A 208 -1.91 17.66 1.29
CA LYS A 208 -2.69 18.88 1.10
C LYS A 208 -2.29 19.99 2.09
N SER A 209 -2.00 19.62 3.34
CA SER A 209 -1.57 20.58 4.37
C SER A 209 -0.27 21.29 4.02
N LEU A 210 0.55 20.71 3.11
CA LEU A 210 1.72 21.37 2.52
C LEU A 210 1.36 22.44 1.47
N GLY A 211 0.07 22.69 1.24
CA GLY A 211 -0.42 23.65 0.25
C GLY A 211 -0.57 23.08 -1.16
N VAL A 212 -0.56 21.76 -1.31
CA VAL A 212 -0.86 21.07 -2.57
C VAL A 212 -2.36 21.10 -2.85
N LYS A 213 -2.74 21.52 -4.07
CA LYS A 213 -4.12 21.40 -4.56
C LYS A 213 -4.31 20.07 -5.26
N ILE A 214 -5.49 19.48 -5.15
CA ILE A 214 -5.87 18.26 -5.86
C ILE A 214 -7.20 18.49 -6.56
N GLU A 215 -7.18 18.37 -7.89
CA GLU A 215 -8.32 18.50 -8.79
C GLU A 215 -8.70 17.09 -9.26
N THR A 216 -9.83 16.59 -8.82
CA THR A 216 -10.35 15.25 -9.21
C THR A 216 -11.25 15.32 -10.43
N ASN A 217 -11.52 14.18 -11.07
CA ASN A 217 -12.31 14.05 -12.29
C ASN A 217 -11.72 14.81 -13.49
N VAL A 218 -10.41 15.01 -13.50
CA VAL A 218 -9.66 15.66 -14.60
C VAL A 218 -8.80 14.62 -15.30
N VAL A 219 -9.19 14.24 -16.51
CA VAL A 219 -8.46 13.30 -17.36
C VAL A 219 -7.55 14.06 -18.29
N VAL A 220 -6.29 14.26 -17.90
CA VAL A 220 -5.30 14.94 -18.73
C VAL A 220 -5.06 14.16 -20.03
N GLY A 221 -5.08 14.86 -21.15
CA GLY A 221 -5.10 14.31 -22.50
C GLY A 221 -6.52 14.10 -23.06
N LYS A 222 -7.57 14.38 -22.27
CA LYS A 222 -8.99 14.36 -22.69
C LYS A 222 -9.73 15.63 -22.31
N SER A 223 -9.81 15.96 -21.02
CA SER A 223 -10.48 17.18 -20.52
C SER A 223 -9.57 18.42 -20.56
N ILE A 224 -8.28 18.22 -20.47
CA ILE A 224 -7.24 19.22 -20.63
C ILE A 224 -5.98 18.56 -21.16
N THR A 225 -5.24 19.22 -22.04
CA THR A 225 -3.99 18.73 -22.61
C THR A 225 -2.78 19.22 -21.81
N ILE A 226 -1.61 18.61 -22.07
CA ILE A 226 -0.34 19.08 -21.48
C ILE A 226 0.02 20.46 -22.03
N ASP A 227 -0.25 20.71 -23.31
CA ASP A 227 0.02 22.00 -23.95
C ASP A 227 -0.82 23.12 -23.35
N GLU A 228 -2.11 22.89 -23.09
CA GLU A 228 -2.98 23.83 -22.37
C GLU A 228 -2.49 24.09 -20.95
N LEU A 229 -2.07 23.05 -20.20
CA LEU A 229 -1.49 23.22 -18.87
C LEU A 229 -0.27 24.17 -18.89
N LEU A 230 0.63 23.97 -19.86
CA LEU A 230 1.86 24.77 -19.97
C LEU A 230 1.62 26.19 -20.53
N ASN A 231 0.82 26.31 -21.60
CA ASN A 231 0.70 27.55 -22.35
C ASN A 231 -0.47 28.45 -21.93
N GLU A 232 -1.57 27.86 -21.42
CA GLU A 232 -2.79 28.60 -21.07
C GLU A 232 -3.00 28.70 -19.56
N GLU A 233 -2.82 27.58 -18.82
CA GLU A 233 -2.96 27.55 -17.38
C GLU A 233 -1.72 28.09 -16.63
N GLY A 234 -0.61 28.27 -17.32
CA GLY A 234 0.61 28.89 -16.81
C GLY A 234 1.37 28.02 -15.80
N PHE A 235 1.41 26.73 -16.01
CA PHE A 235 2.32 25.85 -15.29
C PHE A 235 3.71 25.90 -15.94
N ASP A 236 4.75 25.97 -15.10
CA ASP A 236 6.14 25.98 -15.55
C ASP A 236 6.68 24.59 -15.91
N ALA A 237 6.08 23.55 -15.31
CA ALA A 237 6.48 22.15 -15.53
C ALA A 237 5.32 21.20 -15.27
N VAL A 238 5.41 20.01 -15.89
CA VAL A 238 4.46 18.92 -15.72
C VAL A 238 5.20 17.66 -15.32
N PHE A 239 4.75 16.99 -14.24
CA PHE A 239 5.17 15.65 -13.86
C PHE A 239 4.09 14.65 -14.23
N ILE A 240 4.44 13.56 -14.92
CA ILE A 240 3.50 12.52 -15.34
C ILE A 240 3.65 11.30 -14.43
N GLY A 241 2.65 11.07 -13.58
CA GLY A 241 2.55 9.95 -12.65
C GLY A 241 1.24 9.18 -12.79
N SER A 242 0.75 9.00 -14.03
CA SER A 242 -0.57 8.42 -14.35
C SER A 242 -0.74 6.94 -13.98
N GLY A 243 0.33 6.27 -13.56
CA GLY A 243 0.32 4.88 -13.15
C GLY A 243 0.20 3.89 -14.33
N ALA A 244 -0.04 2.61 -14.01
CA ALA A 244 -0.18 1.52 -14.96
C ALA A 244 -1.52 0.80 -14.76
N GLY A 245 -2.63 1.57 -14.86
CA GLY A 245 -3.99 1.08 -14.60
C GLY A 245 -4.56 0.15 -15.68
N LEU A 246 -3.98 0.14 -16.88
CA LEU A 246 -4.45 -0.74 -17.94
C LEU A 246 -4.13 -2.21 -17.64
N PRO A 247 -5.15 -3.09 -17.62
CA PRO A 247 -4.93 -4.50 -17.38
C PRO A 247 -4.19 -5.17 -18.54
N LYS A 248 -3.38 -6.16 -18.23
CA LYS A 248 -2.78 -7.06 -19.23
C LYS A 248 -3.65 -8.30 -19.33
N PHE A 249 -4.20 -8.52 -20.52
CA PHE A 249 -4.94 -9.72 -20.84
C PHE A 249 -4.01 -10.84 -21.35
N MET A 250 -4.45 -12.09 -21.23
CA MET A 250 -3.65 -13.26 -21.64
C MET A 250 -3.78 -13.55 -23.14
N GLY A 251 -4.83 -13.06 -23.78
CA GLY A 251 -5.11 -13.29 -25.21
C GLY A 251 -5.57 -14.72 -25.50
N ILE A 252 -6.26 -15.37 -24.57
CA ILE A 252 -6.74 -16.74 -24.72
C ILE A 252 -8.25 -16.81 -25.01
N PRO A 253 -8.72 -17.89 -25.67
CA PRO A 253 -10.15 -18.08 -25.90
C PRO A 253 -10.96 -18.10 -24.59
N GLY A 254 -12.09 -17.41 -24.57
CA GLY A 254 -12.96 -17.32 -23.41
C GLY A 254 -12.65 -16.18 -22.43
N GLU A 255 -11.55 -15.45 -22.62
CA GLU A 255 -11.15 -14.33 -21.73
C GLU A 255 -12.18 -13.19 -21.70
N GLN A 256 -13.02 -13.07 -22.74
CA GLN A 256 -14.10 -12.08 -22.82
C GLN A 256 -15.45 -12.61 -22.30
N ALA A 257 -15.48 -13.82 -21.73
CA ALA A 257 -16.71 -14.41 -21.21
C ALA A 257 -17.18 -13.73 -19.92
N ASN A 258 -18.49 -13.76 -19.66
CA ASN A 258 -19.05 -13.30 -18.39
C ASN A 258 -18.43 -14.06 -17.21
N GLY A 259 -18.05 -13.34 -16.18
CA GLY A 259 -17.39 -13.90 -15.00
C GLY A 259 -15.86 -13.89 -15.07
N VAL A 260 -15.29 -13.45 -16.20
CA VAL A 260 -13.84 -13.18 -16.31
C VAL A 260 -13.60 -11.69 -16.10
N PHE A 261 -12.75 -11.37 -15.16
CA PHE A 261 -12.40 -9.99 -14.78
C PHE A 261 -10.89 -9.79 -14.74
N SER A 262 -10.43 -8.61 -15.11
CA SER A 262 -9.11 -8.20 -14.70
C SER A 262 -9.08 -7.98 -13.18
N ALA A 263 -7.94 -8.28 -12.54
CA ALA A 263 -7.78 -8.01 -11.11
C ALA A 263 -7.98 -6.53 -10.77
N ASN A 264 -7.57 -5.61 -11.65
CA ASN A 264 -7.80 -4.17 -11.47
C ASN A 264 -9.28 -3.82 -11.41
N GLU A 265 -10.10 -4.36 -12.31
CA GLU A 265 -11.55 -4.13 -12.30
C GLU A 265 -12.18 -4.68 -11.02
N TYR A 266 -11.88 -5.92 -10.69
CA TYR A 266 -12.42 -6.59 -9.51
C TYR A 266 -12.06 -5.85 -8.21
N LEU A 267 -10.80 -5.46 -8.07
CA LEU A 267 -10.31 -4.72 -6.90
C LEU A 267 -10.85 -3.28 -6.85
N THR A 268 -10.98 -2.61 -7.99
CA THR A 268 -11.58 -1.26 -8.05
C THR A 268 -13.03 -1.30 -7.55
N ARG A 269 -13.82 -2.26 -8.00
CA ARG A 269 -15.21 -2.44 -7.52
C ARG A 269 -15.25 -2.70 -6.02
N SER A 270 -14.38 -3.58 -5.52
CA SER A 270 -14.31 -3.90 -4.10
C SER A 270 -13.83 -2.70 -3.27
N ASN A 271 -12.70 -2.10 -3.62
CA ASN A 271 -12.02 -1.12 -2.78
C ASN A 271 -12.55 0.31 -2.95
N LEU A 272 -12.45 0.89 -4.17
CA LEU A 272 -12.87 2.26 -4.44
C LEU A 272 -14.38 2.41 -4.34
N MET A 273 -15.10 1.48 -4.98
CA MET A 273 -16.57 1.50 -5.02
C MET A 273 -17.21 0.77 -3.83
N LYS A 274 -16.41 0.27 -2.89
CA LYS A 274 -16.83 -0.36 -1.61
C LYS A 274 -17.81 -1.52 -1.76
N ALA A 275 -17.74 -2.26 -2.87
CA ALA A 275 -18.66 -3.36 -3.16
C ALA A 275 -18.60 -4.55 -2.16
N PHE A 276 -17.62 -4.55 -1.28
CA PHE A 276 -17.52 -5.52 -0.17
C PHE A 276 -18.51 -5.22 0.96
N ASN A 277 -19.02 -3.99 1.09
CA ASN A 277 -20.02 -3.63 2.08
C ASN A 277 -21.40 -4.10 1.64
N GLU A 278 -22.21 -4.60 2.56
CA GLU A 278 -23.57 -5.04 2.31
C GLU A 278 -24.49 -3.89 1.88
N ASP A 279 -24.25 -2.68 2.40
CA ASP A 279 -25.00 -1.47 2.08
C ASP A 279 -24.54 -0.80 0.77
N SER A 280 -23.56 -1.37 0.05
CA SER A 280 -23.08 -0.80 -1.21
C SER A 280 -24.01 -1.10 -2.37
N ASN A 281 -24.35 -0.07 -3.15
CA ASN A 281 -25.09 -0.23 -4.40
C ASN A 281 -24.24 -0.75 -5.56
N THR A 282 -22.93 -0.93 -5.37
CA THR A 282 -22.04 -1.42 -6.41
C THR A 282 -22.12 -2.94 -6.53
N PRO A 283 -22.53 -3.48 -7.70
CA PRO A 283 -22.58 -4.91 -7.88
C PRO A 283 -21.16 -5.50 -7.95
N ILE A 284 -20.95 -6.62 -7.24
CA ILE A 284 -19.75 -7.44 -7.36
C ILE A 284 -20.15 -8.89 -7.55
N MET A 285 -19.53 -9.57 -8.52
CA MET A 285 -19.79 -10.98 -8.75
C MET A 285 -19.13 -11.81 -7.65
N ARG A 286 -19.93 -12.56 -6.92
CA ARG A 286 -19.49 -13.53 -5.90
C ARG A 286 -19.56 -14.92 -6.51
N GLY A 287 -18.47 -15.37 -7.12
CA GLY A 287 -18.36 -16.72 -7.67
C GLY A 287 -18.27 -17.77 -6.55
N LYS A 288 -18.93 -18.94 -6.70
CA LYS A 288 -18.76 -20.04 -5.75
C LYS A 288 -17.32 -20.57 -5.78
N LYS A 289 -16.76 -20.72 -6.99
CA LYS A 289 -15.37 -21.11 -7.24
C LYS A 289 -14.71 -20.06 -8.11
N VAL A 290 -13.55 -19.59 -7.68
CA VAL A 290 -12.80 -18.51 -8.34
C VAL A 290 -11.38 -18.99 -8.61
N ALA A 291 -10.96 -18.92 -9.87
CA ALA A 291 -9.56 -19.11 -10.25
C ALA A 291 -8.88 -17.74 -10.42
N VAL A 292 -7.79 -17.53 -9.72
CA VAL A 292 -6.97 -16.32 -9.83
C VAL A 292 -5.67 -16.66 -10.54
N VAL A 293 -5.47 -16.13 -11.74
CA VAL A 293 -4.28 -16.39 -12.55
C VAL A 293 -3.20 -15.35 -12.25
N GLY A 294 -2.12 -15.80 -11.67
CA GLY A 294 -0.97 -14.96 -11.30
C GLY A 294 -0.45 -15.23 -9.89
N GLY A 295 0.79 -14.81 -9.62
CA GLY A 295 1.47 -15.01 -8.34
C GLY A 295 1.97 -13.71 -7.70
N GLY A 296 1.64 -12.54 -8.27
CA GLY A 296 2.05 -11.23 -7.74
C GLY A 296 1.11 -10.70 -6.66
N ASN A 297 1.49 -9.58 -6.03
CA ASN A 297 0.70 -8.96 -4.95
C ASN A 297 -0.75 -8.65 -5.36
N VAL A 298 -0.97 -8.20 -6.61
CA VAL A 298 -2.31 -7.91 -7.12
C VAL A 298 -3.17 -9.17 -7.20
N ALA A 299 -2.58 -10.29 -7.66
CA ALA A 299 -3.27 -11.58 -7.69
C ALA A 299 -3.64 -12.06 -6.28
N MET A 300 -2.69 -11.95 -5.33
CA MET A 300 -2.96 -12.31 -3.93
C MET A 300 -4.03 -11.41 -3.31
N ASP A 301 -4.04 -10.12 -3.61
CA ASP A 301 -5.06 -9.20 -3.12
C ASP A 301 -6.45 -9.53 -3.70
N ALA A 302 -6.52 -9.89 -4.99
CA ALA A 302 -7.77 -10.34 -5.62
C ALA A 302 -8.24 -11.67 -5.01
N ALA A 303 -7.33 -12.64 -4.84
CA ALA A 303 -7.63 -13.93 -4.22
C ALA A 303 -8.16 -13.78 -2.78
N ARG A 304 -7.48 -12.98 -1.96
CA ARG A 304 -7.88 -12.71 -0.57
C ARG A 304 -9.18 -11.94 -0.47
N THR A 305 -9.48 -11.09 -1.45
CA THR A 305 -10.75 -10.39 -1.55
C THR A 305 -11.88 -11.37 -1.91
N ALA A 306 -11.68 -12.23 -2.92
CA ALA A 306 -12.67 -13.23 -3.30
C ALA A 306 -12.97 -14.22 -2.16
N LEU A 307 -11.93 -14.65 -1.44
CA LEU A 307 -12.08 -15.53 -0.27
C LEU A 307 -12.94 -14.89 0.82
N ARG A 308 -12.73 -13.58 1.12
CA ARG A 308 -13.53 -12.82 2.10
C ARG A 308 -14.98 -12.57 1.64
N LEU A 309 -15.22 -12.61 0.35
CA LEU A 309 -16.57 -12.54 -0.23
C LEU A 309 -17.27 -13.92 -0.27
N GLY A 310 -16.63 -14.96 0.28
CA GLY A 310 -17.23 -16.30 0.45
C GLY A 310 -16.94 -17.29 -0.69
N SER A 311 -15.95 -17.02 -1.55
CA SER A 311 -15.59 -17.90 -2.66
C SER A 311 -14.59 -18.99 -2.23
N GLU A 312 -14.70 -20.19 -2.79
CA GLU A 312 -13.58 -21.15 -2.85
C GLU A 312 -12.58 -20.64 -3.90
N VAL A 313 -11.32 -20.38 -3.49
CA VAL A 313 -10.34 -19.71 -4.35
C VAL A 313 -9.17 -20.61 -4.69
N HIS A 314 -8.87 -20.70 -5.99
CA HIS A 314 -7.71 -21.40 -6.51
C HIS A 314 -6.74 -20.42 -7.17
N ILE A 315 -5.46 -20.46 -6.78
CA ILE A 315 -4.40 -19.68 -7.41
C ILE A 315 -3.78 -20.53 -8.52
N VAL A 316 -3.77 -20.00 -9.73
CA VAL A 316 -3.16 -20.62 -10.90
C VAL A 316 -1.88 -19.87 -11.23
N TYR A 317 -0.75 -20.53 -11.02
CA TYR A 317 0.56 -19.93 -11.25
C TYR A 317 1.47 -20.88 -12.04
N ARG A 318 2.31 -20.32 -12.91
CA ARG A 318 3.16 -21.11 -13.83
C ARG A 318 4.40 -21.73 -13.20
N ARG A 319 4.69 -21.41 -11.94
CA ARG A 319 5.85 -21.89 -11.19
C ARG A 319 5.41 -22.49 -9.86
N SER A 320 6.37 -22.94 -9.04
CA SER A 320 6.10 -23.48 -7.71
C SER A 320 5.62 -22.43 -6.70
N GLU A 321 5.09 -22.87 -5.59
CA GLU A 321 4.67 -22.01 -4.48
C GLU A 321 5.85 -21.21 -3.90
N GLU A 322 7.03 -21.82 -3.81
CA GLU A 322 8.26 -21.18 -3.31
C GLU A 322 8.73 -20.02 -4.19
N GLU A 323 8.36 -20.02 -5.48
CA GLU A 323 8.71 -18.99 -6.45
C GLU A 323 7.66 -17.88 -6.57
N LEU A 324 6.62 -17.88 -5.74
CA LEU A 324 5.61 -16.82 -5.74
C LEU A 324 6.26 -15.46 -5.44
N PRO A 325 6.12 -14.47 -6.34
CA PRO A 325 6.71 -13.14 -6.12
C PRO A 325 5.95 -12.31 -5.09
N ALA A 326 4.73 -12.72 -4.76
CA ALA A 326 3.92 -12.06 -3.76
C ALA A 326 4.49 -12.21 -2.34
N ARG A 327 3.98 -11.41 -1.47
CA ARG A 327 4.30 -11.31 -0.07
C ARG A 327 3.25 -12.02 0.79
#